data_459224079578cb46d3e4fcbc889fd41e
#
_entry.id   459224079578cb46d3e4fcbc889fd41e
#
_cell.length_a   1.000
_cell.length_b   1.000
_cell.length_c   1.000
_cell.angle_alpha   90.00
_cell.angle_beta   90.00
_cell.angle_gamma   90.00
#
_symmetry.space_group_name_H-M   'P 1'
#
loop_
_entity.id
_entity.type
_entity.pdbx_description
1 polymer ?
#
loop_
_entity_poly.entity_id
_entity_poly.type
_entity_poly.pdbx_seq_one_letter_code
_entity_poly.pdbx_strand_id
1 'polypeptide(L)'
;MNAITKNSDLVVGYNVPAEIGMDANDVATPALIIDLDAFEKNVKLMGDFIKQKGIRHRAHAKTHKSADIALYQIEHGGACGVCCQKVSEAEAIVAGGVKDVLVSNQVVDLKKIERLAGLAKRARTIVCVDDMDNVNDLSAAAVKAGVTIECLVEIDCGAGRCGVQWGQPVVDLAKKIASSDGLTFSGIQAYQGAAQHVHDFEVRKGQIDAAVQQVTDTVAMLKAESLECDIVGGAGTGSYYFEGASGVYNEMQCGSYIFMDADYQRVLDKSGNFISEFENALFIWTSVMSKTKKDKAICDAGLKAQSVDSGLPVIFGRTDVEYIKCSDEHGVISDPDNILKLNDKLKLIPGHCDPTCNVYDWYVGIRNGKVECLWPVTARGLAF
;
A
#
# COMPACT_ATOMS: atom_id res chain seq x y z
N MET A 1 -4.93 10.27 18.78
CA MET A 1 -5.18 8.98 19.45
C MET A 1 -6.66 8.74 19.43
N ASN A 2 -7.17 8.01 18.48
CA ASN A 2 -8.48 7.38 18.67
C ASN A 2 -8.23 6.34 19.75
N ALA A 3 -8.80 6.55 20.94
CA ALA A 3 -8.87 5.53 21.96
C ALA A 3 -9.62 4.35 21.34
N ILE A 4 -8.88 3.34 20.87
CA ILE A 4 -9.47 2.05 20.60
C ILE A 4 -9.97 1.60 21.97
N THR A 5 -11.26 1.72 22.14
CA THR A 5 -12.04 1.26 23.26
C THR A 5 -11.57 -0.15 23.65
N LYS A 6 -11.49 -0.43 24.93
CA LYS A 6 -11.28 -1.79 25.43
C LYS A 6 -12.26 -2.71 24.70
N ASN A 7 -11.87 -3.93 24.37
CA ASN A 7 -12.71 -4.92 23.67
C ASN A 7 -14.14 -5.09 24.24
N SER A 8 -14.38 -4.64 25.48
CA SER A 8 -15.69 -4.64 26.14
C SER A 8 -16.70 -3.63 25.58
N ASP A 9 -16.27 -2.69 24.73
CA ASP A 9 -17.12 -1.58 24.25
C ASP A 9 -17.48 -1.72 22.76
N LEU A 10 -17.10 -2.83 22.10
CA LEU A 10 -17.43 -3.10 20.71
C LEU A 10 -18.86 -3.65 20.62
N VAL A 11 -19.70 -2.96 19.85
CA VAL A 11 -21.10 -3.31 19.61
C VAL A 11 -21.29 -3.52 18.11
N VAL A 12 -21.64 -4.76 17.72
CA VAL A 12 -21.88 -5.11 16.32
C VAL A 12 -23.02 -4.30 15.73
N GLY A 13 -22.79 -3.76 14.52
CA GLY A 13 -23.73 -2.89 13.84
C GLY A 13 -23.73 -1.43 14.33
N TYR A 14 -22.89 -1.09 15.33
CA TYR A 14 -22.71 0.28 15.79
C TYR A 14 -21.29 0.80 15.57
N ASN A 15 -20.28 0.19 16.18
CA ASN A 15 -18.88 0.62 16.05
C ASN A 15 -17.94 -0.46 15.50
N VAL A 16 -18.47 -1.66 15.24
CA VAL A 16 -17.79 -2.77 14.58
C VAL A 16 -18.81 -3.50 13.68
N PRO A 17 -18.42 -3.94 12.47
CA PRO A 17 -19.36 -4.56 11.54
C PRO A 17 -19.66 -6.03 11.84
N ALA A 18 -18.87 -6.69 12.68
CA ALA A 18 -18.97 -8.13 12.94
C ALA A 18 -18.33 -8.51 14.28
N GLU A 19 -18.53 -9.76 14.69
CA GLU A 19 -17.77 -10.41 15.77
C GLU A 19 -17.18 -11.75 15.28
N ILE A 20 -16.13 -12.21 15.94
CA ILE A 20 -15.46 -13.46 15.57
C ILE A 20 -16.42 -14.64 15.75
N GLY A 21 -16.47 -15.53 14.73
CA GLY A 21 -17.38 -16.67 14.67
C GLY A 21 -18.71 -16.40 13.97
N MET A 22 -19.05 -15.12 13.71
CA MET A 22 -20.25 -14.73 12.99
C MET A 22 -20.28 -15.31 11.56
N ASP A 23 -21.47 -15.59 11.04
CA ASP A 23 -21.65 -15.93 9.62
C ASP A 23 -21.38 -14.70 8.74
N ALA A 24 -20.72 -14.88 7.60
CA ALA A 24 -20.42 -13.80 6.68
C ALA A 24 -21.66 -13.04 6.21
N ASN A 25 -22.80 -13.73 6.10
CA ASN A 25 -24.08 -13.12 5.69
C ASN A 25 -24.65 -12.19 6.75
N ASP A 26 -24.26 -12.36 8.02
CA ASP A 26 -24.73 -11.54 9.14
C ASP A 26 -23.85 -10.32 9.38
N VAL A 27 -22.70 -10.20 8.69
CA VAL A 27 -21.83 -9.00 8.75
C VAL A 27 -22.62 -7.77 8.31
N ALA A 28 -22.58 -6.72 9.12
CA ALA A 28 -23.22 -5.44 8.81
C ALA A 28 -22.61 -4.80 7.56
N THR A 29 -23.45 -4.36 6.64
CA THR A 29 -23.03 -3.74 5.36
C THR A 29 -23.29 -2.23 5.34
N PRO A 30 -22.49 -1.43 4.59
CA PRO A 30 -21.30 -1.88 3.87
C PRO A 30 -20.12 -2.15 4.80
N ALA A 31 -19.32 -3.17 4.51
CA ALA A 31 -18.12 -3.51 5.28
C ALA A 31 -16.95 -3.85 4.35
N LEU A 32 -15.73 -3.68 4.85
CA LEU A 32 -14.52 -4.10 4.15
C LEU A 32 -14.13 -5.50 4.62
N ILE A 33 -14.24 -6.48 3.72
CA ILE A 33 -13.93 -7.87 4.03
C ILE A 33 -12.65 -8.34 3.34
N ILE A 34 -11.93 -9.25 3.99
CA ILE A 34 -10.76 -9.93 3.44
C ILE A 34 -11.09 -11.42 3.31
N ASP A 35 -10.91 -11.97 2.11
CA ASP A 35 -10.83 -13.40 1.88
C ASP A 35 -9.45 -13.87 2.36
N LEU A 36 -9.39 -14.54 3.51
CA LEU A 36 -8.14 -14.89 4.15
C LEU A 36 -7.32 -15.91 3.36
N ASP A 37 -7.95 -16.80 2.62
CA ASP A 37 -7.23 -17.79 1.80
C ASP A 37 -6.50 -17.11 0.64
N ALA A 38 -7.17 -16.18 -0.06
CA ALA A 38 -6.58 -15.38 -1.13
C ALA A 38 -5.47 -14.44 -0.59
N PHE A 39 -5.73 -13.80 0.55
CA PHE A 39 -4.79 -12.92 1.23
C PHE A 39 -3.49 -13.66 1.61
N GLU A 40 -3.59 -14.80 2.26
CA GLU A 40 -2.45 -15.62 2.67
C GLU A 40 -1.66 -16.14 1.47
N LYS A 41 -2.36 -16.54 0.40
CA LYS A 41 -1.73 -16.93 -0.86
C LYS A 41 -0.92 -15.80 -1.46
N ASN A 42 -1.46 -14.58 -1.49
CA ASN A 42 -0.75 -13.41 -2.00
C ASN A 42 0.51 -13.09 -1.17
N VAL A 43 0.40 -13.12 0.17
CA VAL A 43 1.55 -12.94 1.06
C VAL A 43 2.64 -13.97 0.78
N LYS A 44 2.26 -15.24 0.66
CA LYS A 44 3.18 -16.33 0.38
C LYS A 44 3.86 -16.18 -0.99
N LEU A 45 3.11 -15.84 -2.03
CA LEU A 45 3.65 -15.65 -3.39
C LEU A 45 4.72 -14.56 -3.43
N MET A 46 4.47 -13.41 -2.79
CA MET A 46 5.48 -12.35 -2.70
C MET A 46 6.69 -12.83 -1.88
N GLY A 47 6.48 -13.50 -0.75
CA GLY A 47 7.55 -14.06 0.06
C GLY A 47 8.43 -15.07 -0.69
N ASP A 48 7.82 -15.95 -1.46
CA ASP A 48 8.54 -16.91 -2.31
C ASP A 48 9.35 -16.20 -3.41
N PHE A 49 8.78 -15.17 -4.04
CA PHE A 49 9.47 -14.37 -5.06
C PHE A 49 10.73 -13.68 -4.51
N ILE A 50 10.60 -12.95 -3.40
CA ILE A 50 11.76 -12.25 -2.81
C ILE A 50 12.86 -13.23 -2.36
N LYS A 51 12.46 -14.36 -1.78
CA LYS A 51 13.39 -15.43 -1.38
C LYS A 51 14.12 -16.02 -2.60
N GLN A 52 13.39 -16.30 -3.68
CA GLN A 52 13.97 -16.83 -4.92
C GLN A 52 14.97 -15.85 -5.56
N LYS A 53 14.66 -14.55 -5.48
CA LYS A 53 15.53 -13.50 -6.05
C LYS A 53 16.67 -13.08 -5.12
N GLY A 54 16.66 -13.45 -3.84
CA GLY A 54 17.65 -13.03 -2.86
C GLY A 54 17.60 -11.54 -2.55
N ILE A 55 16.42 -10.93 -2.63
CA ILE A 55 16.15 -9.51 -2.39
C ILE A 55 15.23 -9.33 -1.19
N ARG A 56 15.03 -8.08 -0.74
CA ARG A 56 14.13 -7.75 0.37
C ARG A 56 12.76 -7.31 -0.13
N HIS A 57 11.75 -7.44 0.71
CA HIS A 57 10.45 -6.80 0.56
C HIS A 57 10.20 -5.88 1.74
N ARG A 58 9.94 -4.61 1.48
CA ARG A 58 9.45 -3.65 2.45
C ARG A 58 8.01 -3.31 2.08
N ALA A 59 7.06 -4.01 2.70
CA ALA A 59 5.65 -3.94 2.33
C ALA A 59 5.11 -2.51 2.44
N HIS A 60 4.36 -2.03 1.43
CA HIS A 60 3.84 -0.67 1.48
C HIS A 60 2.53 -0.57 2.26
N ALA A 61 2.61 -0.17 3.54
CA ALA A 61 1.47 -0.09 4.45
C ALA A 61 0.44 0.99 4.06
N LYS A 62 0.74 1.93 3.14
CA LYS A 62 -0.24 2.92 2.65
C LYS A 62 -1.50 2.26 2.07
N THR A 63 -1.35 1.05 1.52
CA THR A 63 -2.44 0.29 0.91
C THR A 63 -3.49 -0.11 1.95
N HIS A 64 -3.06 -0.63 3.08
CA HIS A 64 -3.96 -1.20 4.09
C HIS A 64 -4.06 -0.39 5.39
N LYS A 65 -3.06 0.42 5.73
CA LYS A 65 -3.02 1.26 6.94
C LYS A 65 -3.30 0.51 8.26
N SER A 66 -3.00 -0.80 8.31
CA SER A 66 -3.20 -1.67 9.48
C SER A 66 -1.88 -2.22 10.00
N ALA A 67 -1.63 -2.08 11.29
CA ALA A 67 -0.47 -2.67 11.93
C ALA A 67 -0.53 -4.20 11.97
N ASP A 68 -1.72 -4.78 12.13
CA ASP A 68 -1.92 -6.23 12.14
C ASP A 68 -1.53 -6.85 10.80
N ILE A 69 -1.97 -6.24 9.68
CA ILE A 69 -1.62 -6.68 8.33
C ILE A 69 -0.10 -6.50 8.09
N ALA A 70 0.48 -5.38 8.53
CA ALA A 70 1.91 -5.15 8.41
C ALA A 70 2.73 -6.22 9.15
N LEU A 71 2.34 -6.57 10.38
CA LEU A 71 2.96 -7.64 11.16
C LEU A 71 2.77 -8.99 10.48
N TYR A 72 1.60 -9.27 9.93
CA TYR A 72 1.35 -10.51 9.18
C TYR A 72 2.31 -10.64 7.97
N GLN A 73 2.51 -9.56 7.21
CA GLN A 73 3.46 -9.55 6.08
C GLN A 73 4.91 -9.76 6.53
N ILE A 74 5.29 -9.26 7.71
CA ILE A 74 6.62 -9.47 8.29
C ILE A 74 6.79 -10.94 8.72
N GLU A 75 5.84 -11.46 9.50
CA GLU A 75 5.93 -12.78 10.11
C GLU A 75 5.77 -13.92 9.10
N HIS A 76 4.85 -13.79 8.16
CA HIS A 76 4.49 -14.86 7.21
C HIS A 76 4.99 -14.62 5.78
N GLY A 77 5.18 -13.35 5.39
CA GLY A 77 5.68 -12.97 4.07
C GLY A 77 7.19 -12.69 4.02
N GLY A 78 7.87 -12.64 5.16
CA GLY A 78 9.30 -12.34 5.24
C GLY A 78 9.64 -10.89 4.87
N ALA A 79 8.68 -9.94 4.99
CA ALA A 79 8.98 -8.53 4.80
C ALA A 79 9.98 -8.04 5.85
N CYS A 80 10.96 -7.24 5.43
CA CYS A 80 12.01 -6.72 6.33
C CYS A 80 11.52 -5.55 7.20
N GLY A 81 10.36 -4.99 6.88
CA GLY A 81 9.74 -3.84 7.49
C GLY A 81 8.64 -3.31 6.57
N VAL A 82 8.21 -2.07 6.77
CA VAL A 82 7.15 -1.46 5.96
C VAL A 82 7.51 -0.06 5.44
N CYS A 83 6.91 0.31 4.30
CA CYS A 83 6.85 1.68 3.83
C CYS A 83 5.60 2.37 4.35
N CYS A 84 5.71 3.62 4.75
CA CYS A 84 4.62 4.54 5.07
C CYS A 84 4.76 5.81 4.23
N GLN A 85 3.66 6.52 3.98
CA GLN A 85 3.72 7.78 3.23
C GLN A 85 3.78 9.00 4.14
N LYS A 86 3.29 8.90 5.36
CA LYS A 86 3.18 10.03 6.30
C LYS A 86 3.77 9.67 7.66
N VAL A 87 4.27 10.69 8.36
CA VAL A 87 4.82 10.50 9.72
C VAL A 87 3.75 9.96 10.67
N SER A 88 2.53 10.51 10.63
CA SER A 88 1.42 10.03 11.45
C SER A 88 1.03 8.58 11.17
N GLU A 89 1.11 8.15 9.91
CA GLU A 89 0.90 6.76 9.52
C GLU A 89 2.00 5.87 10.13
N ALA A 90 3.26 6.24 9.98
CA ALA A 90 4.39 5.51 10.54
C ALA A 90 4.32 5.41 12.08
N GLU A 91 3.92 6.49 12.77
CA GLU A 91 3.72 6.47 14.22
C GLU A 91 2.65 5.47 14.66
N ALA A 92 1.52 5.40 13.93
CA ALA A 92 0.45 4.45 14.23
C ALA A 92 0.89 3.00 14.01
N ILE A 93 1.58 2.74 12.91
CA ILE A 93 2.11 1.41 12.56
C ILE A 93 3.19 0.96 13.57
N VAL A 94 4.09 1.85 13.97
CA VAL A 94 5.09 1.55 15.02
C VAL A 94 4.44 1.37 16.39
N ALA A 95 3.40 2.14 16.70
CA ALA A 95 2.63 1.94 17.93
C ALA A 95 1.96 0.56 17.98
N GLY A 96 1.57 0.01 16.83
CA GLY A 96 1.03 -1.33 16.67
C GLY A 96 2.06 -2.45 16.73
N GLY A 97 3.38 -2.15 16.79
CA GLY A 97 4.42 -3.16 17.04
C GLY A 97 5.52 -3.26 15.98
N VAL A 98 5.36 -2.66 14.80
CA VAL A 98 6.36 -2.68 13.73
C VAL A 98 7.65 -1.97 14.19
N LYS A 99 8.82 -2.53 13.86
CA LYS A 99 10.13 -2.09 14.34
C LYS A 99 11.06 -1.51 13.25
N ASP A 100 10.64 -1.55 12.00
CA ASP A 100 11.42 -1.04 10.87
C ASP A 100 10.47 -0.36 9.88
N VAL A 101 10.62 0.97 9.71
CA VAL A 101 9.75 1.77 8.86
C VAL A 101 10.57 2.70 7.95
N LEU A 102 10.14 2.78 6.70
CA LEU A 102 10.58 3.78 5.74
C LEU A 102 9.41 4.76 5.49
N VAL A 103 9.59 6.02 5.81
CA VAL A 103 8.71 7.08 5.30
C VAL A 103 9.18 7.40 3.87
N SER A 104 8.57 6.74 2.88
CA SER A 104 8.91 6.87 1.47
C SER A 104 8.33 8.16 0.87
N ASN A 105 8.64 9.27 1.52
CA ASN A 105 8.19 10.61 1.18
C ASN A 105 9.13 11.64 1.83
N GLN A 106 9.13 12.87 1.29
CA GLN A 106 9.88 13.98 1.87
C GLN A 106 9.13 14.54 3.10
N VAL A 107 9.86 14.80 4.16
CA VAL A 107 9.34 15.39 5.41
C VAL A 107 10.03 16.72 5.65
N VAL A 108 9.34 17.83 5.34
CA VAL A 108 9.91 19.18 5.36
C VAL A 108 9.36 20.08 6.48
N ASP A 109 8.17 19.80 7.00
CA ASP A 109 7.63 20.54 8.15
C ASP A 109 8.43 20.21 9.41
N LEU A 110 8.98 21.22 10.08
CA LEU A 110 9.87 21.05 11.25
C LEU A 110 9.23 20.25 12.38
N LYS A 111 7.91 20.40 12.61
CA LYS A 111 7.20 19.62 13.65
C LYS A 111 7.08 18.15 13.26
N LYS A 112 6.90 17.87 11.97
CA LYS A 112 6.89 16.48 11.46
C LYS A 112 8.29 15.87 11.52
N ILE A 113 9.34 16.66 11.23
CA ILE A 113 10.74 16.22 11.38
C ILE A 113 11.06 15.89 12.85
N GLU A 114 10.62 16.71 13.81
CA GLU A 114 10.79 16.43 15.26
C GLU A 114 10.05 15.14 15.66
N ARG A 115 8.84 14.87 15.09
CA ARG A 115 8.09 13.63 15.32
C ARG A 115 8.81 12.42 14.72
N LEU A 116 9.36 12.57 13.50
CA LEU A 116 10.16 11.54 12.83
C LEU A 116 11.40 11.17 13.66
N ALA A 117 12.12 12.16 14.20
CA ALA A 117 13.23 11.93 15.13
C ALA A 117 12.77 11.24 16.43
N GLY A 118 11.58 11.59 16.92
CA GLY A 118 10.93 10.89 18.05
C GLY A 118 10.61 9.43 17.75
N LEU A 119 10.23 9.12 16.51
CA LEU A 119 9.93 7.77 16.04
C LEU A 119 11.19 6.90 16.02
N ALA A 120 12.35 7.47 15.65
CA ALA A 120 13.64 6.78 15.63
C ALA A 120 14.12 6.28 17.01
N LYS A 121 13.50 6.73 18.12
CA LYS A 121 13.71 6.16 19.45
C LYS A 121 13.01 4.81 19.67
N ARG A 122 12.08 4.44 18.79
CA ARG A 122 11.15 3.31 18.97
C ARG A 122 11.33 2.23 17.91
N ALA A 123 11.75 2.64 16.71
CA ALA A 123 11.90 1.79 15.54
C ALA A 123 13.06 2.28 14.67
N ARG A 124 13.67 1.39 13.89
CA ARG A 124 14.52 1.79 12.77
C ARG A 124 13.71 2.69 11.86
N THR A 125 14.20 3.89 11.61
CA THR A 125 13.47 4.91 10.87
C THR A 125 14.29 5.40 9.69
N ILE A 126 13.72 5.25 8.50
CA ILE A 126 14.31 5.65 7.22
C ILE A 126 13.40 6.71 6.60
N VAL A 127 13.96 7.68 5.89
CA VAL A 127 13.20 8.73 5.20
C VAL A 127 13.81 9.04 3.83
N CYS A 128 12.96 9.42 2.86
CA CYS A 128 13.39 9.92 1.56
C CYS A 128 13.75 11.40 1.63
N VAL A 129 14.80 11.79 0.92
CA VAL A 129 15.25 13.18 0.78
C VAL A 129 15.58 13.51 -0.67
N ASP A 130 15.36 14.77 -1.07
CA ASP A 130 15.68 15.30 -2.41
C ASP A 130 16.16 16.76 -2.37
N ASP A 131 16.44 17.28 -1.15
CA ASP A 131 16.83 18.67 -0.94
C ASP A 131 17.91 18.81 0.14
N MET A 132 18.89 19.69 -0.09
CA MET A 132 20.03 19.91 0.80
C MET A 132 19.66 20.59 2.13
N ASP A 133 18.70 21.51 2.10
CA ASP A 133 18.24 22.22 3.31
C ASP A 133 17.39 21.29 4.17
N ASN A 134 16.59 20.42 3.54
CA ASN A 134 15.86 19.37 4.24
C ASN A 134 16.80 18.41 4.98
N VAL A 135 17.98 18.07 4.40
CA VAL A 135 19.00 17.27 5.09
C VAL A 135 19.54 18.01 6.32
N ASN A 136 19.74 19.33 6.26
CA ASN A 136 20.16 20.12 7.43
C ASN A 136 19.11 20.06 8.57
N ASP A 137 17.83 20.22 8.23
CA ASP A 137 16.73 20.18 9.20
C ASP A 137 16.58 18.79 9.86
N LEU A 138 16.70 17.73 9.08
CA LEU A 138 16.70 16.34 9.58
C LEU A 138 17.89 16.09 10.52
N SER A 139 19.09 16.52 10.15
CA SER A 139 20.30 16.42 10.97
C SER A 139 20.12 17.14 12.30
N ALA A 140 19.68 18.40 12.28
CA ALA A 140 19.46 19.19 13.50
C ALA A 140 18.45 18.51 14.45
N ALA A 141 17.37 17.95 13.92
CA ALA A 141 16.38 17.24 14.72
C ALA A 141 16.90 15.91 15.27
N ALA A 142 17.65 15.14 14.49
CA ALA A 142 18.25 13.89 14.91
C ALA A 142 19.25 14.11 16.05
N VAL A 143 20.15 15.09 15.91
CA VAL A 143 21.12 15.49 16.94
C VAL A 143 20.41 15.95 18.21
N LYS A 144 19.41 16.83 18.09
CA LYS A 144 18.59 17.31 19.23
C LYS A 144 17.89 16.17 19.97
N ALA A 145 17.42 15.15 19.24
CA ALA A 145 16.73 14.00 19.81
C ALA A 145 17.70 12.90 20.33
N GLY A 146 18.98 12.96 19.99
CA GLY A 146 20.01 11.96 20.32
C GLY A 146 19.76 10.64 19.60
N VAL A 147 19.38 10.68 18.32
CA VAL A 147 19.07 9.53 17.48
C VAL A 147 19.81 9.57 16.15
N THR A 148 19.80 8.47 15.43
CA THR A 148 20.21 8.41 14.03
C THR A 148 18.99 8.14 13.14
N ILE A 149 18.86 8.89 12.05
CA ILE A 149 17.85 8.68 11.01
C ILE A 149 18.58 8.23 9.75
N GLU A 150 18.13 7.14 9.16
CA GLU A 150 18.62 6.68 7.87
C GLU A 150 17.95 7.47 6.74
N CYS A 151 18.73 7.84 5.72
CA CYS A 151 18.22 8.60 4.59
C CYS A 151 18.46 7.87 3.28
N LEU A 152 17.42 7.86 2.42
CA LEU A 152 17.53 7.46 1.02
C LEU A 152 17.40 8.72 0.15
N VAL A 153 18.30 8.89 -0.81
CA VAL A 153 18.11 9.93 -1.83
C VAL A 153 17.08 9.44 -2.82
N GLU A 154 16.00 10.20 -3.00
CA GLU A 154 14.99 9.86 -4.01
C GLU A 154 15.38 10.38 -5.38
N ILE A 155 15.21 9.52 -6.39
CA ILE A 155 15.46 9.81 -7.81
C ILE A 155 14.13 9.94 -8.54
N ASP A 156 13.94 11.03 -9.28
CA ASP A 156 12.89 11.05 -10.31
C ASP A 156 13.33 10.19 -11.50
N CYS A 157 12.84 8.97 -11.54
CA CYS A 157 13.11 8.03 -12.61
C CYS A 157 12.01 8.01 -13.69
N GLY A 158 11.28 9.12 -13.85
CA GLY A 158 10.31 9.35 -14.92
C GLY A 158 8.86 9.51 -14.45
N ALA A 159 8.61 9.53 -13.14
CA ALA A 159 7.28 9.80 -12.58
C ALA A 159 6.93 11.30 -12.56
N GLY A 160 7.93 12.19 -12.59
CA GLY A 160 7.73 13.64 -12.54
C GLY A 160 7.08 14.12 -11.24
N ARG A 161 7.42 13.47 -10.10
CA ARG A 161 6.75 13.73 -8.81
C ARG A 161 7.71 14.32 -7.77
N CYS A 162 8.55 13.52 -7.17
CA CYS A 162 9.57 13.86 -6.20
C CYS A 162 10.90 13.27 -6.65
N GLY A 163 11.98 13.69 -6.00
CA GLY A 163 13.33 13.20 -6.28
C GLY A 163 14.16 14.15 -7.13
N VAL A 164 15.47 14.03 -6.96
CA VAL A 164 16.44 14.74 -7.82
C VAL A 164 16.65 13.98 -9.12
N GLN A 165 17.27 14.67 -10.10
CA GLN A 165 17.71 14.00 -11.31
C GLN A 165 18.78 12.96 -10.97
N TRP A 166 18.77 11.83 -11.68
CA TRP A 166 19.75 10.76 -11.52
C TRP A 166 21.20 11.24 -11.80
N GLY A 167 22.17 10.52 -11.28
CA GLY A 167 23.60 10.83 -11.46
C GLY A 167 24.15 11.80 -10.42
N GLN A 168 24.84 12.85 -10.85
CA GLN A 168 25.62 13.74 -9.96
C GLN A 168 24.79 14.37 -8.83
N PRO A 169 23.55 14.85 -9.03
CA PRO A 169 22.74 15.40 -7.94
C PRO A 169 22.50 14.40 -6.80
N VAL A 170 22.37 13.11 -7.12
CA VAL A 170 22.23 12.04 -6.10
C VAL A 170 23.52 11.87 -5.31
N VAL A 171 24.68 11.89 -5.97
CA VAL A 171 26.00 11.80 -5.33
C VAL A 171 26.23 12.97 -4.38
N ASP A 172 25.86 14.18 -4.79
CA ASP A 172 26.02 15.38 -3.97
C ASP A 172 25.16 15.32 -2.70
N LEU A 173 23.91 14.92 -2.80
CA LEU A 173 23.03 14.70 -1.65
C LEU A 173 23.52 13.57 -0.75
N ALA A 174 23.99 12.46 -1.31
CA ALA A 174 24.52 11.34 -0.55
C ALA A 174 25.76 11.75 0.26
N LYS A 175 26.68 12.53 -0.33
CA LYS A 175 27.82 13.13 0.39
C LYS A 175 27.38 14.07 1.50
N LYS A 176 26.37 14.88 1.25
CA LYS A 176 25.80 15.78 2.26
C LYS A 176 25.23 14.99 3.44
N ILE A 177 24.44 13.95 3.18
CA ILE A 177 23.89 13.08 4.24
C ILE A 177 25.03 12.42 5.02
N ALA A 178 26.00 11.81 4.34
CA ALA A 178 27.12 11.09 4.95
C ALA A 178 28.00 12.00 5.84
N SER A 179 28.02 13.30 5.56
CA SER A 179 28.78 14.31 6.36
C SER A 179 27.91 15.00 7.43
N SER A 180 26.63 14.67 7.57
CA SER A 180 25.69 15.31 8.50
C SER A 180 25.54 14.49 9.78
N ASP A 181 25.75 15.11 10.93
CA ASP A 181 25.58 14.46 12.23
C ASP A 181 24.16 13.96 12.45
N GLY A 182 24.02 12.78 13.05
CA GLY A 182 22.72 12.17 13.33
C GLY A 182 22.02 11.56 12.11
N LEU A 183 22.64 11.58 10.93
CA LEU A 183 22.13 10.94 9.72
C LEU A 183 23.05 9.82 9.24
N THR A 184 22.47 8.89 8.49
CA THR A 184 23.19 7.83 7.77
C THR A 184 22.68 7.74 6.36
N PHE A 185 23.56 7.82 5.36
CA PHE A 185 23.22 7.49 3.99
C PHE A 185 23.06 5.97 3.87
N SER A 186 21.88 5.50 3.54
CA SER A 186 21.59 4.05 3.43
C SER A 186 21.29 3.63 1.99
N GLY A 187 21.24 4.56 1.04
CA GLY A 187 21.03 4.24 -0.37
C GLY A 187 20.06 5.16 -1.10
N ILE A 188 19.34 4.61 -2.05
CA ILE A 188 18.46 5.37 -2.95
C ILE A 188 17.05 4.82 -3.02
N GLN A 189 16.10 5.74 -3.22
CA GLN A 189 14.71 5.45 -3.56
C GLN A 189 14.48 5.77 -5.03
N ALA A 190 14.03 4.79 -5.82
CA ALA A 190 13.83 4.93 -7.26
C ALA A 190 12.52 4.25 -7.68
N TYR A 191 11.40 4.91 -7.42
CA TYR A 191 10.07 4.38 -7.72
C TYR A 191 9.49 4.98 -8.98
N GLN A 192 9.34 4.16 -10.05
CA GLN A 192 8.68 4.56 -11.28
C GLN A 192 7.16 4.37 -11.17
N GLY A 193 6.50 5.37 -10.54
CA GLY A 193 5.07 5.30 -10.24
C GLY A 193 4.18 5.33 -11.47
N ALA A 194 4.56 6.08 -12.51
CA ALA A 194 3.78 6.21 -13.75
C ALA A 194 3.65 4.87 -14.52
N ALA A 195 4.64 3.98 -14.37
CA ALA A 195 4.62 2.67 -15.03
C ALA A 195 3.60 1.69 -14.44
N GLN A 196 3.17 1.87 -13.17
CA GLN A 196 2.36 0.89 -12.46
C GLN A 196 1.00 0.63 -13.10
N HIS A 197 0.43 1.64 -13.78
CA HIS A 197 -0.90 1.61 -14.41
C HIS A 197 -0.82 1.54 -15.94
N VAL A 198 0.37 1.31 -16.50
CA VAL A 198 0.54 1.09 -17.94
C VAL A 198 0.13 -0.34 -18.27
N HIS A 199 -0.99 -0.51 -18.96
CA HIS A 199 -1.56 -1.82 -19.25
C HIS A 199 -0.66 -2.64 -20.18
N ASP A 200 -0.14 -2.02 -21.25
CA ASP A 200 0.74 -2.70 -22.23
C ASP A 200 2.06 -3.15 -21.59
N PHE A 201 2.39 -4.43 -21.75
CA PHE A 201 3.57 -5.05 -21.13
C PHE A 201 4.88 -4.44 -21.66
N GLU A 202 5.03 -4.26 -22.96
CA GLU A 202 6.30 -3.81 -23.55
C GLU A 202 6.52 -2.31 -23.26
N VAL A 203 5.46 -1.49 -23.26
CA VAL A 203 5.55 -0.08 -22.89
C VAL A 203 5.95 0.04 -21.41
N ARG A 204 5.29 -0.70 -20.52
CA ARG A 204 5.61 -0.74 -19.09
C ARG A 204 7.04 -1.19 -18.83
N LYS A 205 7.44 -2.29 -19.50
CA LYS A 205 8.81 -2.80 -19.43
C LYS A 205 9.84 -1.76 -19.87
N GLY A 206 9.60 -1.09 -20.99
CA GLY A 206 10.51 -0.06 -21.51
C GLY A 206 10.70 1.10 -20.52
N GLN A 207 9.64 1.53 -19.82
CA GLN A 207 9.73 2.56 -18.79
C GLN A 207 10.56 2.10 -17.58
N ILE A 208 10.38 0.85 -17.15
CA ILE A 208 11.17 0.29 -16.04
C ILE A 208 12.62 0.04 -16.46
N ASP A 209 12.88 -0.47 -17.67
CA ASP A 209 14.25 -0.66 -18.16
C ASP A 209 15.03 0.67 -18.18
N ALA A 210 14.38 1.78 -18.57
CA ALA A 210 14.99 3.11 -18.54
C ALA A 210 15.31 3.54 -17.08
N ALA A 211 14.40 3.32 -16.13
CA ALA A 211 14.65 3.59 -14.73
C ALA A 211 15.79 2.73 -14.17
N VAL A 212 15.83 1.44 -14.49
CA VAL A 212 16.90 0.50 -14.11
C VAL A 212 18.26 0.98 -14.61
N GLN A 213 18.36 1.49 -15.84
CA GLN A 213 19.61 2.01 -16.37
C GLN A 213 20.09 3.25 -15.60
N GLN A 214 19.20 4.21 -15.33
CA GLN A 214 19.50 5.40 -14.55
C GLN A 214 20.00 5.06 -13.13
N VAL A 215 19.34 4.09 -12.50
CA VAL A 215 19.72 3.59 -11.17
C VAL A 215 21.07 2.89 -11.21
N THR A 216 21.33 2.05 -12.21
CA THR A 216 22.59 1.34 -12.37
C THR A 216 23.77 2.31 -12.50
N ASP A 217 23.64 3.31 -13.37
CA ASP A 217 24.68 4.34 -13.58
C ASP A 217 24.90 5.15 -12.31
N THR A 218 23.83 5.52 -11.60
CA THR A 218 23.92 6.29 -10.34
C THR A 218 24.59 5.48 -9.22
N VAL A 219 24.25 4.20 -9.06
CA VAL A 219 24.90 3.31 -8.07
C VAL A 219 26.38 3.15 -8.38
N ALA A 220 26.76 3.05 -9.66
CA ALA A 220 28.17 3.00 -10.05
C ALA A 220 28.92 4.30 -9.68
N MET A 221 28.30 5.47 -9.87
CA MET A 221 28.87 6.76 -9.46
C MET A 221 29.02 6.86 -7.93
N LEU A 222 28.00 6.47 -7.18
CA LEU A 222 28.05 6.45 -5.71
C LEU A 222 29.19 5.56 -5.20
N LYS A 223 29.32 4.37 -5.77
CA LYS A 223 30.39 3.43 -5.42
C LYS A 223 31.77 3.98 -5.74
N ALA A 224 31.96 4.71 -6.84
CA ALA A 224 33.22 5.37 -7.16
C ALA A 224 33.65 6.42 -6.11
N GLU A 225 32.65 6.98 -5.39
CA GLU A 225 32.87 7.93 -4.28
C GLU A 225 32.89 7.24 -2.90
N SER A 226 32.99 5.90 -2.87
CA SER A 226 32.95 5.08 -1.64
C SER A 226 31.67 5.23 -0.83
N LEU A 227 30.55 5.50 -1.49
CA LEU A 227 29.22 5.56 -0.91
C LEU A 227 28.45 4.29 -1.29
N GLU A 228 28.32 3.38 -0.33
CA GLU A 228 27.62 2.11 -0.55
C GLU A 228 26.10 2.28 -0.37
N CYS A 229 25.33 1.64 -1.25
CA CYS A 229 23.87 1.58 -1.15
C CYS A 229 23.42 0.25 -0.54
N ASP A 230 23.12 0.25 0.76
CA ASP A 230 22.46 -0.91 1.39
C ASP A 230 21.06 -1.12 0.81
N ILE A 231 20.35 -0.02 0.52
CA ILE A 231 19.01 -0.03 -0.05
C ILE A 231 19.04 0.62 -1.43
N VAL A 232 18.61 -0.16 -2.43
CA VAL A 232 18.19 0.32 -3.75
C VAL A 232 16.72 -0.07 -3.86
N GLY A 233 15.85 0.85 -3.42
CA GLY A 233 14.44 0.58 -3.17
C GLY A 233 13.54 1.14 -4.26
N GLY A 234 12.43 0.46 -4.50
CA GLY A 234 11.39 0.87 -5.46
C GLY A 234 10.44 -0.25 -5.79
N ALA A 235 9.92 -0.23 -6.99
CA ALA A 235 8.93 -1.16 -7.52
C ALA A 235 7.52 -1.03 -6.90
N GLY A 236 6.55 -1.41 -7.66
CA GLY A 236 5.15 -1.55 -7.25
C GLY A 236 4.56 -2.85 -7.77
N THR A 237 3.29 -3.09 -7.48
CA THR A 237 2.60 -4.33 -7.84
C THR A 237 2.58 -4.59 -9.35
N GLY A 238 2.54 -3.55 -10.17
CA GLY A 238 2.49 -3.67 -11.63
C GLY A 238 3.86 -3.95 -12.30
N SER A 239 4.97 -3.85 -11.56
CA SER A 239 6.31 -3.89 -12.18
C SER A 239 7.36 -4.71 -11.43
N TYR A 240 7.11 -5.13 -10.20
CA TYR A 240 8.08 -5.73 -9.26
C TYR A 240 8.97 -6.82 -9.86
N TYR A 241 8.48 -7.58 -10.80
CA TYR A 241 9.24 -8.65 -11.44
C TYR A 241 10.29 -8.13 -12.41
N PHE A 242 10.15 -6.91 -12.96
CA PHE A 242 11.17 -6.29 -13.79
C PHE A 242 12.32 -5.77 -12.92
N GLU A 243 12.01 -4.97 -11.88
CA GLU A 243 13.01 -4.45 -10.94
C GLU A 243 13.70 -5.60 -10.19
N GLY A 244 12.93 -6.61 -9.74
CA GLY A 244 13.46 -7.79 -9.07
C GLY A 244 14.33 -8.69 -9.96
N ALA A 245 14.27 -8.53 -11.27
CA ALA A 245 15.15 -9.21 -12.23
C ALA A 245 16.33 -8.36 -12.69
N SER A 246 16.37 -7.07 -12.32
CA SER A 246 17.37 -6.10 -12.82
C SER A 246 18.78 -6.34 -12.31
N GLY A 247 18.94 -6.97 -11.14
CA GLY A 247 20.22 -7.16 -10.47
C GLY A 247 20.77 -5.91 -9.76
N VAL A 248 20.09 -4.77 -9.86
CA VAL A 248 20.49 -3.53 -9.17
C VAL A 248 19.52 -3.18 -8.03
N TYR A 249 18.23 -3.35 -8.22
CA TYR A 249 17.26 -3.20 -7.12
C TYR A 249 17.38 -4.38 -6.14
N ASN A 250 17.41 -4.08 -4.85
CA ASN A 250 17.53 -5.08 -3.80
C ASN A 250 16.43 -5.01 -2.73
N GLU A 251 15.49 -4.03 -2.84
CA GLU A 251 14.35 -3.91 -1.94
C GLU A 251 13.08 -3.50 -2.72
N MET A 252 12.07 -4.41 -2.74
CA MET A 252 10.78 -4.19 -3.41
C MET A 252 9.79 -3.56 -2.44
N GLN A 253 8.97 -2.60 -2.93
CA GLN A 253 8.06 -1.82 -2.08
C GLN A 253 6.59 -2.00 -2.48
N CYS A 254 6.23 -3.18 -2.96
CA CYS A 254 4.86 -3.50 -3.38
C CYS A 254 3.86 -3.40 -2.22
N GLY A 255 2.70 -2.81 -2.47
CA GLY A 255 1.61 -2.70 -1.51
C GLY A 255 0.36 -3.44 -1.94
N SER A 256 -0.22 -3.06 -3.07
CA SER A 256 -1.54 -3.52 -3.54
C SER A 256 -1.62 -5.01 -3.88
N TYR A 257 -0.48 -5.70 -4.07
CA TYR A 257 -0.43 -7.14 -4.34
C TYR A 257 -1.20 -7.97 -3.30
N ILE A 258 -1.25 -7.48 -2.05
CA ILE A 258 -1.87 -8.20 -0.94
C ILE A 258 -3.40 -8.30 -1.08
N PHE A 259 -3.99 -7.34 -1.77
CA PHE A 259 -5.43 -7.18 -1.95
C PHE A 259 -5.89 -7.33 -3.38
N MET A 260 -5.12 -6.81 -4.32
CA MET A 260 -5.48 -6.52 -5.71
C MET A 260 -6.75 -5.67 -5.79
N ASP A 261 -6.94 -5.02 -6.92
CA ASP A 261 -8.13 -4.24 -7.24
C ASP A 261 -8.44 -4.27 -8.74
N ALA A 262 -9.53 -3.64 -9.15
CA ALA A 262 -9.96 -3.64 -10.53
C ALA A 262 -9.00 -2.86 -11.45
N ASP A 263 -8.18 -1.95 -10.92
CA ASP A 263 -7.21 -1.20 -11.70
C ASP A 263 -6.00 -2.07 -12.06
N TYR A 264 -5.37 -2.72 -11.08
CA TYR A 264 -4.27 -3.64 -11.34
C TYR A 264 -4.67 -4.87 -12.18
N GLN A 265 -5.92 -5.33 -12.08
CA GLN A 265 -6.42 -6.41 -12.93
C GLN A 265 -6.44 -6.09 -14.43
N ARG A 266 -6.39 -4.80 -14.81
CA ARG A 266 -6.30 -4.39 -16.22
C ARG A 266 -4.89 -4.42 -16.81
N VAL A 267 -3.89 -4.63 -15.97
CA VAL A 267 -2.48 -4.74 -16.40
C VAL A 267 -2.27 -6.07 -17.13
N LEU A 268 -1.56 -6.02 -18.26
CA LEU A 268 -1.35 -7.20 -19.11
C LEU A 268 0.01 -7.85 -18.84
N ASP A 269 0.05 -9.16 -18.93
CA ASP A 269 1.27 -9.96 -18.99
C ASP A 269 1.90 -9.93 -20.39
N LYS A 270 3.06 -10.60 -20.56
CA LYS A 270 3.76 -10.69 -21.85
C LYS A 270 2.94 -11.36 -22.96
N SER A 271 1.96 -12.18 -22.62
CA SER A 271 1.09 -12.90 -23.55
C SER A 271 -0.17 -12.10 -23.90
N GLY A 272 -0.35 -10.89 -23.33
CA GLY A 272 -1.51 -10.05 -23.53
C GLY A 272 -2.72 -10.46 -22.67
N ASN A 273 -2.53 -11.35 -21.70
CA ASN A 273 -3.58 -11.70 -20.74
C ASN A 273 -3.49 -10.77 -19.52
N PHE A 274 -4.59 -10.59 -18.79
CA PHE A 274 -4.58 -9.91 -17.50
C PHE A 274 -3.67 -10.64 -16.51
N ILE A 275 -2.88 -9.87 -15.73
CA ILE A 275 -2.08 -10.47 -14.65
C ILE A 275 -3.01 -11.15 -13.65
N SER A 276 -2.65 -12.34 -13.22
CA SER A 276 -3.46 -13.20 -12.35
C SER A 276 -2.66 -13.94 -11.29
N GLU A 277 -1.40 -13.55 -11.08
CA GLU A 277 -0.54 -14.17 -10.06
C GLU A 277 -1.10 -13.96 -8.66
N PHE A 278 -1.58 -12.73 -8.38
CA PHE A 278 -2.23 -12.38 -7.12
C PHE A 278 -3.74 -12.42 -7.27
N GLU A 279 -4.41 -12.97 -6.28
CA GLU A 279 -5.87 -13.05 -6.24
C GLU A 279 -6.49 -11.79 -5.61
N ASN A 280 -7.73 -11.47 -5.99
CA ASN A 280 -8.50 -10.48 -5.24
C ASN A 280 -8.79 -11.02 -3.84
N ALA A 281 -8.29 -10.33 -2.84
CA ALA A 281 -8.49 -10.69 -1.44
C ALA A 281 -9.35 -9.68 -0.67
N LEU A 282 -9.46 -8.44 -1.16
CA LEU A 282 -10.21 -7.37 -0.54
C LEU A 282 -11.51 -7.10 -1.31
N PHE A 283 -12.62 -7.03 -0.57
CA PHE A 283 -13.93 -6.73 -1.16
C PHE A 283 -14.71 -5.76 -0.28
N ILE A 284 -15.53 -4.92 -0.92
CA ILE A 284 -16.61 -4.22 -0.24
C ILE A 284 -17.79 -5.19 -0.19
N TRP A 285 -18.19 -5.56 1.02
CA TRP A 285 -19.36 -6.37 1.30
C TRP A 285 -20.59 -5.47 1.34
N THR A 286 -21.55 -5.70 0.45
CA THR A 286 -22.71 -4.81 0.27
C THR A 286 -24.01 -5.60 0.16
N SER A 287 -25.11 -4.96 0.52
CA SER A 287 -26.47 -5.53 0.42
C SER A 287 -27.29 -4.84 -0.63
N VAL A 288 -28.12 -5.60 -1.34
CA VAL A 288 -29.19 -5.05 -2.15
C VAL A 288 -30.26 -4.48 -1.23
N MET A 289 -30.36 -3.14 -1.18
CA MET A 289 -31.29 -2.44 -0.29
C MET A 289 -32.61 -2.02 -0.96
N SER A 290 -32.65 -2.00 -2.30
CA SER A 290 -33.86 -1.65 -3.05
C SER A 290 -33.92 -2.36 -4.40
N LYS A 291 -35.11 -2.89 -4.73
CA LYS A 291 -35.41 -3.63 -5.97
C LYS A 291 -36.80 -3.27 -6.48
N THR A 292 -37.05 -1.99 -6.74
CA THR A 292 -38.33 -1.48 -7.22
C THR A 292 -38.51 -1.56 -8.74
N LYS A 293 -37.40 -1.84 -9.47
CA LYS A 293 -37.40 -2.03 -10.94
C LYS A 293 -36.85 -3.40 -11.27
N LYS A 294 -37.34 -3.99 -12.35
CA LYS A 294 -36.94 -5.35 -12.76
C LYS A 294 -35.51 -5.42 -13.24
N ASP A 295 -35.07 -4.40 -13.98
CA ASP A 295 -33.76 -4.33 -14.66
C ASP A 295 -32.66 -3.67 -13.81
N LYS A 296 -32.98 -3.35 -12.54
CA LYS A 296 -32.05 -2.59 -11.69
C LYS A 296 -32.21 -2.90 -10.22
N ALA A 297 -31.10 -3.00 -9.51
CA ALA A 297 -31.02 -3.04 -8.06
C ALA A 297 -30.21 -1.85 -7.52
N ILE A 298 -30.44 -1.52 -6.25
CA ILE A 298 -29.64 -0.51 -5.51
C ILE A 298 -29.00 -1.22 -4.32
N CYS A 299 -27.71 -1.03 -4.16
CA CYS A 299 -26.99 -1.50 -2.98
C CYS A 299 -26.57 -0.32 -2.08
N ASP A 300 -26.20 -0.64 -0.84
CA ASP A 300 -25.82 0.33 0.20
C ASP A 300 -24.36 0.79 0.13
N ALA A 301 -23.57 0.36 -0.86
CA ALA A 301 -22.22 0.82 -1.09
C ALA A 301 -22.17 1.91 -2.18
N GLY A 302 -22.21 3.16 -1.75
CA GLY A 302 -22.00 4.35 -2.60
C GLY A 302 -20.57 4.91 -2.46
N LEU A 303 -20.39 6.19 -2.78
CA LEU A 303 -19.07 6.89 -2.71
C LEU A 303 -18.47 6.91 -1.31
N LYS A 304 -19.30 6.94 -0.25
CA LYS A 304 -18.79 6.92 1.13
C LYS A 304 -18.29 5.56 1.59
N ALA A 305 -18.55 4.51 0.78
CA ALA A 305 -18.07 3.16 1.03
C ALA A 305 -16.87 2.77 0.16
N GLN A 306 -16.43 3.63 -0.77
CA GLN A 306 -15.35 3.32 -1.71
C GLN A 306 -14.82 4.56 -2.43
N SER A 307 -13.61 4.45 -2.97
CA SER A 307 -13.09 5.38 -3.95
C SER A 307 -13.38 4.90 -5.37
N VAL A 308 -13.63 5.86 -6.27
CA VAL A 308 -13.83 5.62 -7.71
C VAL A 308 -12.83 6.38 -8.58
N ASP A 309 -11.72 6.81 -8.00
CA ASP A 309 -10.65 7.56 -8.68
C ASP A 309 -10.03 6.77 -9.85
N SER A 310 -9.96 5.43 -9.74
CA SER A 310 -9.49 4.54 -10.80
C SER A 310 -10.61 3.75 -11.49
N GLY A 311 -11.86 4.16 -11.30
CA GLY A 311 -13.04 3.54 -11.91
C GLY A 311 -14.01 2.93 -10.90
N LEU A 312 -15.15 2.48 -11.43
CA LEU A 312 -16.20 1.83 -10.63
C LEU A 312 -15.74 0.44 -10.16
N PRO A 313 -16.31 -0.07 -9.05
CA PRO A 313 -16.03 -1.42 -8.60
C PRO A 313 -16.60 -2.47 -9.55
N VAL A 314 -16.05 -3.68 -9.48
CA VAL A 314 -16.51 -4.84 -10.24
C VAL A 314 -17.17 -5.85 -9.30
N ILE A 315 -18.34 -6.41 -9.68
CA ILE A 315 -19.00 -7.43 -8.87
C ILE A 315 -18.25 -8.75 -9.04
N PHE A 316 -17.68 -9.25 -7.97
CA PHE A 316 -16.85 -10.46 -7.99
C PHE A 316 -17.64 -11.70 -8.31
N GLY A 317 -17.13 -12.50 -9.26
CA GLY A 317 -17.71 -13.78 -9.65
C GLY A 317 -19.05 -13.68 -10.43
N ARG A 318 -19.45 -12.48 -10.88
CA ARG A 318 -20.71 -12.25 -11.59
C ARG A 318 -20.46 -11.51 -12.90
N THR A 319 -21.02 -12.03 -13.98
CA THR A 319 -21.01 -11.39 -15.32
C THR A 319 -22.41 -11.04 -15.80
N ASP A 320 -23.40 -11.42 -15.06
CA ASP A 320 -24.85 -11.27 -15.33
C ASP A 320 -25.42 -9.99 -14.68
N VAL A 321 -24.67 -9.32 -13.82
CA VAL A 321 -24.99 -8.03 -13.20
C VAL A 321 -23.77 -7.11 -13.18
N GLU A 322 -24.00 -5.80 -13.24
CA GLU A 322 -22.92 -4.81 -13.33
C GLU A 322 -23.18 -3.61 -12.42
N TYR A 323 -22.15 -3.17 -11.68
CA TYR A 323 -22.19 -1.93 -10.92
C TYR A 323 -21.94 -0.75 -11.88
N ILE A 324 -22.97 0.04 -12.19
CA ILE A 324 -22.91 1.02 -13.29
C ILE A 324 -22.83 2.48 -12.86
N LYS A 325 -23.13 2.78 -11.59
CA LYS A 325 -23.15 4.17 -11.08
C LYS A 325 -23.22 4.18 -9.57
N CYS A 326 -22.67 5.24 -8.93
CA CYS A 326 -22.88 5.52 -7.52
C CYS A 326 -23.29 6.97 -7.27
N SER A 327 -23.95 7.19 -6.15
CA SER A 327 -24.10 8.44 -5.43
C SER A 327 -23.48 8.28 -4.05
N ASP A 328 -23.66 9.24 -3.15
CA ASP A 328 -22.99 9.25 -1.84
C ASP A 328 -23.17 7.93 -1.09
N GLU A 329 -24.42 7.45 -0.96
CA GLU A 329 -24.77 6.27 -0.14
C GLU A 329 -25.22 5.06 -0.98
N HIS A 330 -25.44 5.22 -2.27
CA HIS A 330 -26.09 4.20 -3.09
C HIS A 330 -25.25 3.80 -4.30
N GLY A 331 -25.12 2.49 -4.50
CA GLY A 331 -24.63 1.89 -5.72
C GLY A 331 -25.80 1.43 -6.60
N VAL A 332 -25.73 1.70 -7.91
CA VAL A 332 -26.69 1.25 -8.90
C VAL A 332 -26.14 0.03 -9.63
N ILE A 333 -26.90 -1.06 -9.59
CA ILE A 333 -26.56 -2.31 -10.23
C ILE A 333 -27.52 -2.56 -11.39
N SER A 334 -26.98 -2.76 -12.58
CA SER A 334 -27.72 -3.29 -13.74
C SER A 334 -28.04 -4.76 -13.49
N ASP A 335 -29.30 -5.13 -13.61
CA ASP A 335 -29.81 -6.49 -13.37
C ASP A 335 -30.87 -6.84 -14.45
N PRO A 336 -30.42 -7.00 -15.70
CA PRO A 336 -31.33 -7.16 -16.85
C PRO A 336 -32.24 -8.38 -16.75
N ASP A 337 -31.76 -9.45 -16.12
CA ASP A 337 -32.47 -10.71 -15.98
C ASP A 337 -33.32 -10.80 -14.70
N ASN A 338 -33.32 -9.70 -13.90
CA ASN A 338 -34.12 -9.61 -12.66
C ASN A 338 -33.83 -10.73 -11.65
N ILE A 339 -32.58 -11.05 -11.44
CA ILE A 339 -32.12 -12.17 -10.60
C ILE A 339 -31.82 -11.78 -9.15
N LEU A 340 -31.46 -10.51 -8.92
CA LEU A 340 -31.17 -10.01 -7.58
C LEU A 340 -32.46 -9.82 -6.77
N LYS A 341 -32.33 -10.07 -5.45
CA LYS A 341 -33.41 -9.91 -4.46
C LYS A 341 -32.98 -8.95 -3.35
N LEU A 342 -33.96 -8.43 -2.61
CA LEU A 342 -33.66 -7.64 -1.40
C LEU A 342 -32.83 -8.45 -0.43
N ASN A 343 -31.81 -7.78 0.14
CA ASN A 343 -30.84 -8.33 1.09
C ASN A 343 -29.83 -9.34 0.50
N ASP A 344 -29.84 -9.56 -0.83
CA ASP A 344 -28.74 -10.30 -1.45
C ASP A 344 -27.41 -9.61 -1.16
N LYS A 345 -26.41 -10.41 -0.77
CA LYS A 345 -25.07 -9.94 -0.47
C LYS A 345 -24.18 -10.06 -1.71
N LEU A 346 -23.39 -9.02 -1.95
CA LEU A 346 -22.46 -8.97 -3.08
C LEU A 346 -21.07 -8.59 -2.61
N LYS A 347 -20.05 -9.21 -3.22
CA LYS A 347 -18.65 -8.82 -3.10
C LYS A 347 -18.34 -7.84 -4.23
N LEU A 348 -17.91 -6.62 -3.92
CA LEU A 348 -17.38 -5.66 -4.91
C LEU A 348 -15.87 -5.60 -4.82
N ILE A 349 -15.16 -5.87 -5.92
CA ILE A 349 -13.74 -5.55 -6.06
C ILE A 349 -13.65 -4.03 -6.18
N PRO A 350 -12.96 -3.31 -5.28
CA PRO A 350 -12.84 -1.85 -5.40
C PRO A 350 -12.12 -1.44 -6.67
N GLY A 351 -12.49 -0.30 -7.24
CA GLY A 351 -11.75 0.30 -8.36
C GLY A 351 -10.29 0.56 -8.01
N HIS A 352 -10.04 1.00 -6.76
CA HIS A 352 -8.71 1.23 -6.18
C HIS A 352 -8.72 0.90 -4.69
N CYS A 353 -7.86 -0.01 -4.26
CA CYS A 353 -7.87 -0.49 -2.87
C CYS A 353 -7.38 0.55 -1.87
N ASP A 354 -6.29 1.27 -2.14
CA ASP A 354 -5.64 2.20 -1.19
C ASP A 354 -6.61 3.26 -0.61
N PRO A 355 -7.27 4.12 -1.43
CA PRO A 355 -8.18 5.12 -0.90
C PRO A 355 -9.47 4.50 -0.34
N THR A 356 -9.89 3.32 -0.83
CA THR A 356 -11.06 2.60 -0.30
C THR A 356 -10.79 2.13 1.13
N CYS A 357 -9.62 1.56 1.43
CA CYS A 357 -9.26 1.16 2.79
C CYS A 357 -9.31 2.32 3.79
N ASN A 358 -8.97 3.53 3.33
CA ASN A 358 -8.90 4.72 4.19
C ASN A 358 -10.27 5.25 4.64
N VAL A 359 -11.40 4.73 4.15
CA VAL A 359 -12.75 5.14 4.59
C VAL A 359 -13.38 4.20 5.62
N TYR A 360 -12.71 3.10 5.95
CA TYR A 360 -13.19 2.10 6.92
C TYR A 360 -12.35 2.10 8.21
N ASP A 361 -12.99 1.69 9.31
CA ASP A 361 -12.31 1.50 10.61
C ASP A 361 -11.79 0.07 10.79
N TRP A 362 -12.40 -0.92 10.11
CA TRP A 362 -12.16 -2.34 10.33
C TRP A 362 -12.06 -3.12 9.03
N TYR A 363 -11.20 -4.11 9.03
CA TYR A 363 -11.22 -5.25 8.13
C TYR A 363 -11.87 -6.44 8.82
N VAL A 364 -12.74 -7.13 8.10
CA VAL A 364 -13.38 -8.38 8.54
C VAL A 364 -12.76 -9.52 7.77
N GLY A 365 -11.89 -10.30 8.41
CA GLY A 365 -11.26 -11.48 7.79
C GLY A 365 -12.24 -12.65 7.78
N ILE A 366 -12.50 -13.20 6.59
CA ILE A 366 -13.46 -14.28 6.38
C ILE A 366 -12.75 -15.51 5.85
N ARG A 367 -13.04 -16.68 6.47
CA ARG A 367 -12.65 -18.00 6.00
C ARG A 367 -13.81 -18.97 6.13
N ASN A 368 -14.07 -19.77 5.09
CA ASN A 368 -15.16 -20.78 5.07
C ASN A 368 -16.53 -20.20 5.47
N GLY A 369 -16.82 -18.96 5.05
CA GLY A 369 -18.09 -18.28 5.34
C GLY A 369 -18.24 -17.78 6.78
N LYS A 370 -17.17 -17.79 7.58
CA LYS A 370 -17.16 -17.31 8.97
C LYS A 370 -16.14 -16.19 9.17
N VAL A 371 -16.46 -15.26 10.05
CA VAL A 371 -15.53 -14.22 10.51
C VAL A 371 -14.48 -14.87 11.40
N GLU A 372 -13.21 -14.82 10.99
CA GLU A 372 -12.08 -15.41 11.73
C GLU A 372 -11.29 -14.34 12.49
N CYS A 373 -11.17 -13.14 11.95
CA CYS A 373 -10.49 -12.04 12.61
C CYS A 373 -11.10 -10.67 12.27
N LEU A 374 -10.80 -9.69 13.13
CA LEU A 374 -11.10 -8.28 12.93
C LEU A 374 -9.82 -7.49 13.11
N TRP A 375 -9.37 -6.80 12.07
CA TRP A 375 -8.18 -5.98 12.11
C TRP A 375 -8.54 -4.50 11.96
N PRO A 376 -8.10 -3.62 12.88
CA PRO A 376 -8.34 -2.20 12.75
C PRO A 376 -7.54 -1.61 11.60
N VAL A 377 -8.10 -0.61 10.93
CA VAL A 377 -7.38 0.27 10.01
C VAL A 377 -6.65 1.31 10.85
N THR A 378 -5.56 0.89 11.50
CA THR A 378 -4.86 1.60 12.60
C THR A 378 -4.49 3.04 12.24
N ALA A 379 -4.09 3.27 10.99
CA ALA A 379 -3.67 4.57 10.48
C ALA A 379 -4.74 5.26 9.60
N ARG A 380 -6.02 4.88 9.72
CA ARG A 380 -7.10 5.51 8.96
C ARG A 380 -7.13 7.03 9.18
N GLY A 381 -7.22 7.79 8.09
CA GLY A 381 -7.28 9.26 8.12
C GLY A 381 -5.98 9.95 8.55
N LEU A 382 -4.94 9.21 8.93
CA LEU A 382 -3.64 9.79 9.32
C LEU A 382 -2.86 10.16 8.05
N ALA A 383 -3.07 11.38 7.56
CA ALA A 383 -2.48 11.90 6.31
C ALA A 383 -1.51 13.07 6.55
N PHE A 384 -1.03 13.29 7.79
CA PHE A 384 -0.19 14.43 8.19
C PHE A 384 1.10 14.04 8.92
#